data_ed304e3f1b03ac94288f3903cc8d0df6
#
_entry.id   ed304e3f1b03ac94288f3903cc8d0df6
#
_cell.length_a   1.000
_cell.length_b   1.000
_cell.length_c   1.000
_cell.angle_alpha   90.00
_cell.angle_beta   90.00
_cell.angle_gamma   90.00
#
_symmetry.space_group_name_H-M   'P 1'
#
loop_
_entity.id
_entity.type
_entity.pdbx_description
1 polymer ?
#
loop_
_entity_poly.entity_id
_entity_poly.type
_entity_poly.pdbx_seq_one_letter_code
_entity_poly.pdbx_strand_id
1 'polypeptide(L)'
;MLRIKNKATSQVTFDEDYNVPDVKPDIGRMVQSKAEVSMDEVRLSEGRALLKGTLNVDLLYVGEKEGKIYSLSAKLPMDEVINLEGIEGGDKLCLNWEIEDLSVHVIHSRKLNIKAIVTFYAVVDELAEVKLPAALDDAEISVKKKTIPLMNLCVHKKDTLRIKDDITLASNRPNVENLLWYTIEPRNLDIRPEENKLRVKGELAVFVLYTGSEEENPPQWLEYIMPFNNEVECTGCLEELIPHIEVSLIHQGMEVKPDPDGEERILQVDAVLELNMRMYKEEEHELLLDAYSPVKECVLHRKNEMLESLLVRNFSKCRLTDRIEVKENQGKVLQLCHSSGKVKVDKTRITDKGIVAEGIVALKILYIIGNDEMPFYSMDAMLPFTHLVEAKDIGQDCTYFLQADLEQLSTAMADGAEIEVKAAVGLNVLVFRQWEEQIIESVEEQPLDRKKIESMPGITVYIVKNGDTLWDIARKFYTPVDEI
;
A
#
# COMPACT_ATOMS: atom_id res chain seq x y z
N MET A 1 -4.19 -18.08 7.47
CA MET A 1 -3.92 -16.77 8.09
C MET A 1 -2.55 -16.26 7.71
N LEU A 2 -2.39 -14.96 7.57
CA LEU A 2 -1.10 -14.33 7.36
C LEU A 2 -0.59 -13.82 8.71
N ARG A 3 0.58 -14.25 9.12
CA ARG A 3 1.24 -13.78 10.36
C ARG A 3 2.51 -13.04 10.00
N ILE A 4 2.79 -11.97 10.72
CA ILE A 4 4.07 -11.28 10.58
C ILE A 4 5.11 -12.10 11.34
N LYS A 5 6.06 -12.70 10.62
CA LYS A 5 7.20 -13.43 11.18
C LYS A 5 8.23 -12.48 11.77
N ASN A 6 8.55 -11.41 11.01
CA ASN A 6 9.44 -10.35 11.46
C ASN A 6 9.15 -9.04 10.73
N LYS A 7 9.49 -7.92 11.35
CA LYS A 7 9.48 -6.60 10.75
C LYS A 7 10.67 -5.79 11.22
N ALA A 8 11.26 -5.03 10.31
CA ALA A 8 12.34 -4.11 10.62
C ALA A 8 12.21 -2.84 9.77
N THR A 9 12.77 -1.76 10.29
CA THR A 9 12.89 -0.49 9.60
C THR A 9 14.35 -0.11 9.54
N SER A 10 14.83 0.32 8.37
CA SER A 10 16.17 0.86 8.20
C SER A 10 16.11 2.18 7.47
N GLN A 11 17.02 3.08 7.78
CA GLN A 11 17.09 4.41 7.22
C GLN A 11 18.45 4.65 6.59
N VAL A 12 18.44 5.00 5.31
CA VAL A 12 19.64 5.38 4.54
C VAL A 12 19.64 6.89 4.36
N THR A 13 20.77 7.51 4.72
CA THR A 13 20.99 8.93 4.53
C THR A 13 22.03 9.14 3.42
N PHE A 14 21.66 9.93 2.44
CA PHE A 14 22.55 10.42 1.40
C PHE A 14 22.99 11.84 1.76
N ASP A 15 24.27 12.14 1.60
CA ASP A 15 24.86 13.49 1.69
C ASP A 15 26.03 13.55 0.73
N GLU A 16 25.70 13.76 -0.56
CA GLU A 16 26.64 13.60 -1.65
C GLU A 16 26.80 14.89 -2.45
N ASP A 17 28.04 15.19 -2.78
CA ASP A 17 28.38 16.28 -3.67
C ASP A 17 28.33 15.80 -5.13
N TYR A 18 27.55 16.51 -5.95
CA TYR A 18 27.37 16.20 -7.37
C TYR A 18 27.89 17.33 -8.26
N ASN A 19 28.77 16.99 -9.19
CA ASN A 19 29.31 17.95 -10.17
C ASN A 19 28.42 18.00 -11.41
N VAL A 20 28.02 19.19 -11.82
CA VAL A 20 27.26 19.43 -13.06
C VAL A 20 28.11 19.02 -14.27
N PRO A 21 27.65 18.11 -15.15
CA PRO A 21 28.35 17.70 -16.33
C PRO A 21 28.66 18.90 -17.25
N ASP A 22 29.81 18.89 -17.93
CA ASP A 22 30.27 20.00 -18.79
C ASP A 22 29.33 20.37 -19.93
N VAL A 23 28.53 19.39 -20.38
CA VAL A 23 27.49 19.58 -21.42
C VAL A 23 26.25 20.33 -20.94
N LYS A 24 26.11 20.54 -19.62
CA LYS A 24 25.00 21.27 -19.04
C LYS A 24 25.42 22.69 -18.64
N PRO A 25 24.56 23.70 -18.82
CA PRO A 25 24.83 25.06 -18.38
C PRO A 25 25.01 25.21 -16.89
N ASP A 26 25.69 26.30 -16.49
CA ASP A 26 25.86 26.71 -15.11
C ASP A 26 24.52 26.95 -14.43
N ILE A 27 24.37 26.51 -13.19
CA ILE A 27 23.13 26.64 -12.41
C ILE A 27 23.04 28.06 -11.85
N GLY A 28 22.01 28.77 -12.24
CA GLY A 28 21.64 30.06 -11.64
C GLY A 28 20.71 29.87 -10.43
N ARG A 29 19.62 29.10 -10.62
CA ARG A 29 18.65 28.85 -9.54
C ARG A 29 17.95 27.52 -9.73
N MET A 30 17.80 26.76 -8.64
CA MET A 30 16.97 25.55 -8.63
C MET A 30 15.48 25.92 -8.72
N VAL A 31 14.73 25.20 -9.52
CA VAL A 31 13.27 25.32 -9.61
C VAL A 31 12.62 24.24 -8.78
N GLN A 32 12.89 22.97 -9.08
CA GLN A 32 12.37 21.85 -8.28
C GLN A 32 13.27 20.63 -8.39
N SER A 33 13.08 19.72 -7.46
CA SER A 33 13.73 18.41 -7.42
C SER A 33 12.71 17.31 -7.13
N LYS A 34 12.94 16.12 -7.65
CA LYS A 34 12.25 14.88 -7.25
C LYS A 34 13.28 13.77 -7.10
N ALA A 35 12.98 12.80 -6.28
CA ALA A 35 13.80 11.60 -6.14
C ALA A 35 12.93 10.34 -6.25
N GLU A 36 13.52 9.29 -6.80
CA GLU A 36 12.92 7.97 -6.94
C GLU A 36 13.94 6.90 -6.61
N VAL A 37 13.52 5.90 -5.83
CA VAL A 37 14.35 4.74 -5.54
C VAL A 37 14.07 3.67 -6.60
N SER A 38 15.12 3.24 -7.29
CA SER A 38 15.09 2.09 -8.19
C SER A 38 15.84 0.94 -7.54
N MET A 39 15.15 -0.18 -7.30
CA MET A 39 15.75 -1.37 -6.71
C MET A 39 16.27 -2.29 -7.82
N ASP A 40 17.58 -2.57 -7.80
CA ASP A 40 18.23 -3.48 -8.74
C ASP A 40 18.21 -4.91 -8.24
N GLU A 41 18.43 -5.11 -6.93
CA GLU A 41 18.47 -6.42 -6.30
C GLU A 41 17.88 -6.35 -4.87
N VAL A 42 16.99 -7.29 -4.56
CA VAL A 42 16.49 -7.56 -3.21
C VAL A 42 16.72 -9.02 -2.92
N ARG A 43 17.59 -9.33 -1.96
CA ARG A 43 17.96 -10.70 -1.65
C ARG A 43 17.80 -10.99 -0.16
N LEU A 44 16.99 -12.00 0.17
CA LEU A 44 16.94 -12.57 1.51
C LEU A 44 18.07 -13.55 1.73
N SER A 45 18.65 -13.48 2.91
CA SER A 45 19.64 -14.40 3.45
C SER A 45 19.27 -14.68 4.90
N GLU A 46 19.91 -15.69 5.55
CA GLU A 46 19.66 -15.96 6.95
C GLU A 46 19.86 -14.71 7.82
N GLY A 47 18.79 -14.30 8.50
CA GLY A 47 18.79 -13.18 9.44
C GLY A 47 18.87 -11.79 8.82
N ARG A 48 18.83 -11.60 7.49
CA ARG A 48 18.98 -10.28 6.85
C ARG A 48 18.43 -10.20 5.44
N ALA A 49 18.06 -8.99 5.04
CA ALA A 49 17.77 -8.61 3.66
C ALA A 49 18.89 -7.71 3.12
N LEU A 50 19.40 -8.05 1.94
CA LEU A 50 20.40 -7.26 1.20
C LEU A 50 19.66 -6.48 0.12
N LEU A 51 19.82 -5.17 0.10
CA LEU A 51 19.19 -4.25 -0.83
C LEU A 51 20.25 -3.55 -1.64
N LYS A 52 20.14 -3.63 -2.96
CA LYS A 52 20.96 -2.82 -3.88
C LYS A 52 20.05 -2.03 -4.80
N GLY A 53 20.39 -0.78 -5.01
CA GLY A 53 19.59 0.09 -5.83
C GLY A 53 20.26 1.42 -6.08
N THR A 54 19.48 2.34 -6.61
CA THR A 54 19.93 3.68 -6.96
C THR A 54 18.85 4.68 -6.56
N LEU A 55 19.24 5.74 -5.89
CA LEU A 55 18.41 6.92 -5.72
C LEU A 55 18.62 7.81 -6.94
N ASN A 56 17.63 7.89 -7.82
CA ASN A 56 17.61 8.78 -8.97
C ASN A 56 17.06 10.13 -8.52
N VAL A 57 17.82 11.20 -8.73
CA VAL A 57 17.40 12.55 -8.37
C VAL A 57 17.33 13.40 -9.62
N ASP A 58 16.12 13.82 -10.00
CA ASP A 58 15.89 14.72 -11.11
C ASP A 58 15.77 16.15 -10.63
N LEU A 59 16.40 17.04 -11.33
CA LEU A 59 16.53 18.46 -11.01
C LEU A 59 16.08 19.31 -12.20
N LEU A 60 15.27 20.32 -11.90
CA LEU A 60 14.88 21.35 -12.84
C LEU A 60 15.45 22.67 -12.36
N TYR A 61 16.20 23.38 -13.21
CA TYR A 61 16.90 24.60 -12.82
C TYR A 61 16.90 25.65 -13.94
N VAL A 62 17.11 26.89 -13.58
CA VAL A 62 17.35 28.00 -14.52
C VAL A 62 18.85 28.24 -14.63
N GLY A 63 19.35 28.32 -15.87
CA GLY A 63 20.76 28.62 -16.16
C GLY A 63 21.15 30.04 -15.77
N GLU A 64 22.39 30.20 -15.32
CA GLU A 64 22.89 31.50 -14.81
C GLU A 64 22.93 32.60 -15.86
N LYS A 65 23.34 32.28 -17.09
CA LYS A 65 23.59 33.31 -18.14
C LYS A 65 22.39 33.53 -19.06
N GLU A 66 21.62 32.50 -19.33
CA GLU A 66 20.62 32.51 -20.40
C GLU A 66 19.19 32.66 -19.89
N GLY A 67 18.98 32.49 -18.57
CA GLY A 67 17.63 32.48 -17.99
C GLY A 67 16.74 31.31 -18.46
N LYS A 68 17.25 30.44 -19.33
CA LYS A 68 16.55 29.27 -19.84
C LYS A 68 16.47 28.16 -18.79
N ILE A 69 15.42 27.32 -18.89
CA ILE A 69 15.20 26.20 -17.99
C ILE A 69 15.87 24.92 -18.52
N TYR A 70 16.46 24.16 -17.64
CA TYR A 70 17.20 22.94 -17.95
C TYR A 70 16.89 21.84 -16.95
N SER A 71 17.12 20.59 -17.36
CA SER A 71 17.01 19.40 -16.52
C SER A 71 18.38 18.76 -16.30
N LEU A 72 18.54 18.14 -15.14
CA LEU A 72 19.71 17.37 -14.75
C LEU A 72 19.25 16.18 -13.92
N SER A 73 19.83 14.99 -14.18
CA SER A 73 19.58 13.79 -13.40
C SER A 73 20.86 13.29 -12.74
N ALA A 74 20.83 13.08 -11.46
CA ALA A 74 21.90 12.48 -10.66
C ALA A 74 21.49 11.07 -10.22
N LYS A 75 22.47 10.15 -10.19
CA LYS A 75 22.28 8.78 -9.74
C LYS A 75 23.18 8.50 -8.54
N LEU A 76 22.59 8.22 -7.42
CA LEU A 76 23.30 7.92 -6.17
C LEU A 76 23.12 6.42 -5.85
N PRO A 77 24.19 5.61 -5.94
CA PRO A 77 24.09 4.18 -5.67
C PRO A 77 23.83 3.92 -4.20
N MET A 78 23.10 2.85 -3.92
CA MET A 78 22.70 2.43 -2.59
C MET A 78 22.98 0.94 -2.40
N ASP A 79 23.58 0.61 -1.26
CA ASP A 79 23.79 -0.77 -0.79
C ASP A 79 23.47 -0.81 0.70
N GLU A 80 22.37 -1.51 1.08
CA GLU A 80 21.84 -1.50 2.43
C GLU A 80 21.58 -2.91 2.93
N VAL A 81 21.73 -3.12 4.23
CA VAL A 81 21.51 -4.40 4.91
C VAL A 81 20.52 -4.21 6.05
N ILE A 82 19.34 -4.83 5.92
CA ILE A 82 18.33 -4.83 6.98
C ILE A 82 18.43 -6.13 7.76
N ASN A 83 18.67 -6.04 9.07
CA ASN A 83 18.68 -7.20 9.95
C ASN A 83 17.24 -7.65 10.27
N LEU A 84 16.97 -8.94 10.05
CA LEU A 84 15.67 -9.58 10.23
C LEU A 84 15.89 -10.92 10.93
N GLU A 85 15.86 -10.95 12.24
CA GLU A 85 16.14 -12.18 13.02
C GLU A 85 15.11 -13.28 12.73
N GLY A 86 15.55 -14.52 12.65
CA GLY A 86 14.70 -15.71 12.52
C GLY A 86 14.10 -15.92 11.12
N ILE A 87 14.56 -15.20 10.09
CA ILE A 87 14.13 -15.42 8.70
C ILE A 87 15.07 -16.37 7.97
N GLU A 88 14.51 -17.03 6.96
CA GLU A 88 15.21 -17.95 6.05
C GLU A 88 15.16 -17.41 4.61
N GLY A 89 16.05 -17.92 3.75
CA GLY A 89 16.13 -17.45 2.35
C GLY A 89 14.88 -17.75 1.49
N GLY A 90 13.99 -18.61 1.96
CA GLY A 90 12.73 -18.97 1.30
C GLY A 90 11.52 -18.15 1.76
N ASP A 91 11.66 -17.30 2.78
CA ASP A 91 10.58 -16.46 3.28
C ASP A 91 10.21 -15.37 2.26
N LYS A 92 8.99 -14.87 2.35
CA LYS A 92 8.51 -13.79 1.48
C LYS A 92 8.70 -12.44 2.14
N LEU A 93 9.52 -11.60 1.52
CA LEU A 93 9.76 -10.23 1.94
C LEU A 93 8.79 -9.28 1.23
N CYS A 94 8.04 -8.51 1.99
CA CYS A 94 7.36 -7.31 1.55
C CYS A 94 8.24 -6.11 1.93
N LEU A 95 8.77 -5.41 0.91
CA LEU A 95 9.64 -4.25 1.08
C LEU A 95 8.93 -3.01 0.54
N ASN A 96 8.72 -2.04 1.40
CA ASN A 96 8.24 -0.71 1.05
C ASN A 96 9.29 0.33 1.43
N TRP A 97 9.27 1.49 0.81
CA TRP A 97 10.16 2.60 1.16
C TRP A 97 9.48 3.94 1.02
N GLU A 98 10.00 4.88 1.75
CA GLU A 98 9.57 6.26 1.70
C GLU A 98 10.78 7.20 1.65
N ILE A 99 10.75 8.18 0.76
CA ILE A 99 11.70 9.29 0.76
C ILE A 99 11.12 10.33 1.73
N GLU A 100 11.70 10.42 2.92
CA GLU A 100 11.22 11.31 3.98
C GLU A 100 11.63 12.75 3.73
N ASP A 101 12.84 12.94 3.24
CA ASP A 101 13.38 14.26 2.92
C ASP A 101 14.24 14.22 1.66
N LEU A 102 14.19 15.29 0.89
CA LEU A 102 15.07 15.57 -0.23
C LEU A 102 15.39 17.05 -0.25
N SER A 103 16.63 17.38 -0.06
CA SER A 103 17.11 18.76 -0.18
C SER A 103 18.31 18.84 -1.11
N VAL A 104 18.30 19.83 -2.00
CA VAL A 104 19.36 20.06 -2.97
C VAL A 104 19.86 21.49 -2.82
N HIS A 105 21.12 21.64 -2.45
CA HIS A 105 21.76 22.92 -2.24
C HIS A 105 22.80 23.20 -3.31
N VAL A 106 22.74 24.38 -3.90
CA VAL A 106 23.75 24.87 -4.84
C VAL A 106 24.95 25.37 -4.05
N ILE A 107 26.11 24.67 -4.14
CA ILE A 107 27.37 25.10 -3.53
C ILE A 107 27.97 26.22 -4.37
N HIS A 108 28.02 26.01 -5.69
CA HIS A 108 28.36 27.00 -6.72
C HIS A 108 27.75 26.53 -8.06
N SER A 109 27.83 27.35 -9.10
CA SER A 109 27.13 27.11 -10.37
C SER A 109 27.42 25.75 -11.06
N ARG A 110 28.50 25.06 -10.69
CA ARG A 110 28.92 23.76 -11.23
C ARG A 110 28.85 22.62 -10.19
N LYS A 111 28.42 22.89 -8.94
CA LYS A 111 28.47 21.87 -7.90
C LYS A 111 27.22 21.98 -6.98
N LEU A 112 26.60 20.84 -6.77
CA LEU A 112 25.45 20.65 -5.89
C LEU A 112 25.82 19.76 -4.71
N ASN A 113 25.13 19.95 -3.58
CA ASN A 113 25.07 18.97 -2.52
C ASN A 113 23.63 18.42 -2.47
N ILE A 114 23.49 17.10 -2.55
CA ILE A 114 22.23 16.37 -2.54
C ILE A 114 22.13 15.62 -1.21
N LYS A 115 21.14 15.97 -0.41
CA LYS A 115 20.82 15.26 0.82
C LYS A 115 19.44 14.60 0.69
N ALA A 116 19.37 13.34 1.04
CA ALA A 116 18.11 12.62 1.07
C ALA A 116 18.08 11.63 2.23
N ILE A 117 16.88 11.38 2.74
CA ILE A 117 16.61 10.37 3.76
C ILE A 117 15.59 9.40 3.17
N VAL A 118 15.98 8.14 3.06
CA VAL A 118 15.12 7.05 2.59
C VAL A 118 14.93 6.03 3.70
N THR A 119 13.69 5.81 4.08
CA THR A 119 13.31 4.81 5.09
C THR A 119 12.74 3.58 4.40
N PHE A 120 13.29 2.42 4.72
CA PHE A 120 12.85 1.11 4.25
C PHE A 120 12.06 0.41 5.34
N TYR A 121 10.90 -0.12 4.98
CA TYR A 121 10.04 -0.94 5.83
C TYR A 121 10.04 -2.36 5.29
N ALA A 122 10.71 -3.26 6.01
CA ALA A 122 10.81 -4.67 5.68
C ALA A 122 9.86 -5.47 6.55
N VAL A 123 8.92 -6.19 5.94
CA VAL A 123 7.99 -7.09 6.63
C VAL A 123 8.13 -8.47 6.01
N VAL A 124 8.34 -9.47 6.84
CA VAL A 124 8.36 -10.87 6.42
C VAL A 124 7.10 -11.54 6.90
N ASP A 125 6.30 -11.99 5.95
CA ASP A 125 5.04 -12.68 6.19
C ASP A 125 5.23 -14.19 6.20
N GLU A 126 4.57 -14.86 7.15
CA GLU A 126 4.46 -16.31 7.24
C GLU A 126 3.00 -16.74 7.01
N LEU A 127 2.82 -17.75 6.16
CA LEU A 127 1.52 -18.40 5.99
C LEU A 127 1.33 -19.42 7.12
N ALA A 128 0.55 -19.05 8.13
CA ALA A 128 0.17 -19.97 9.20
C ALA A 128 -1.03 -20.83 8.78
N GLU A 129 -0.82 -22.14 8.69
CA GLU A 129 -1.89 -23.11 8.52
C GLU A 129 -2.44 -23.50 9.89
N VAL A 130 -3.72 -23.24 10.12
CA VAL A 130 -4.41 -23.71 11.32
C VAL A 130 -5.19 -24.96 10.95
N LYS A 131 -4.86 -26.10 11.57
CA LYS A 131 -5.60 -27.34 11.41
C LYS A 131 -6.71 -27.40 12.44
N LEU A 132 -7.95 -27.30 11.98
CA LEU A 132 -9.13 -27.40 12.83
C LEU A 132 -9.72 -28.81 12.69
N PRO A 133 -9.85 -29.57 13.79
CA PRO A 133 -10.55 -30.86 13.77
C PRO A 133 -12.06 -30.60 13.59
N ALA A 134 -12.61 -31.13 12.51
CA ALA A 134 -14.02 -30.93 12.16
C ALA A 134 -14.91 -32.13 12.56
N ALA A 135 -14.32 -33.33 12.70
CA ALA A 135 -15.04 -34.56 13.04
C ALA A 135 -14.12 -35.56 13.75
N LEU A 136 -14.75 -36.48 14.44
CA LEU A 136 -14.16 -37.74 14.93
C LEU A 136 -14.81 -38.90 14.19
N ASP A 137 -14.00 -39.84 13.69
CA ASP A 137 -14.48 -40.98 12.88
C ASP A 137 -15.04 -42.12 13.72
N ASP A 138 -15.40 -41.90 14.98
CA ASP A 138 -15.97 -42.91 15.87
C ASP A 138 -17.46 -42.58 16.20
N ALA A 139 -18.35 -43.46 15.76
CA ALA A 139 -19.78 -43.30 16.01
C ALA A 139 -20.21 -43.42 17.50
N GLU A 140 -19.34 -43.97 18.35
CA GLU A 140 -19.57 -44.11 19.81
C GLU A 140 -19.16 -42.82 20.55
N ILE A 141 -18.64 -41.80 19.86
CA ILE A 141 -18.22 -40.56 20.46
C ILE A 141 -19.25 -39.45 20.12
N SER A 142 -19.90 -38.91 21.12
CA SER A 142 -20.74 -37.72 20.99
C SER A 142 -19.84 -36.48 20.91
N VAL A 143 -20.14 -35.57 19.96
CA VAL A 143 -19.35 -34.37 19.73
C VAL A 143 -20.21 -33.10 19.87
N LYS A 144 -19.64 -32.07 20.49
CA LYS A 144 -20.23 -30.73 20.55
C LYS A 144 -19.48 -29.83 19.57
N LYS A 145 -20.19 -29.26 18.61
CA LYS A 145 -19.67 -28.38 17.58
C LYS A 145 -20.18 -26.97 17.72
N LYS A 146 -19.42 -26.02 17.19
CA LYS A 146 -19.78 -24.61 17.04
C LYS A 146 -19.38 -24.18 15.64
N THR A 147 -20.32 -23.56 14.93
CA THR A 147 -20.01 -22.92 13.64
C THR A 147 -19.42 -21.54 13.89
N ILE A 148 -18.31 -21.23 13.27
CA ILE A 148 -17.60 -19.95 13.37
C ILE A 148 -17.19 -19.46 11.99
N PRO A 149 -17.33 -18.16 11.70
CA PRO A 149 -16.78 -17.58 10.49
C PRO A 149 -15.27 -17.43 10.63
N LEU A 150 -14.52 -17.88 9.62
CA LEU A 150 -13.06 -17.73 9.57
C LEU A 150 -12.64 -17.11 8.25
N MET A 151 -11.62 -16.28 8.33
CA MET A 151 -11.01 -15.66 7.16
C MET A 151 -9.87 -16.52 6.61
N ASN A 152 -10.03 -16.96 5.36
CA ASN A 152 -9.03 -17.71 4.63
C ASN A 152 -8.31 -16.81 3.63
N LEU A 153 -6.99 -16.85 3.60
CA LEU A 153 -6.18 -16.24 2.55
C LEU A 153 -6.11 -17.22 1.36
N CYS A 154 -6.82 -16.91 0.28
CA CYS A 154 -6.91 -17.75 -0.91
C CYS A 154 -5.78 -17.49 -1.91
N VAL A 155 -5.39 -16.21 -2.07
CA VAL A 155 -4.32 -15.79 -2.97
C VAL A 155 -3.39 -14.83 -2.25
N HIS A 156 -2.08 -15.10 -2.36
CA HIS A 156 -1.01 -14.19 -1.95
C HIS A 156 0.06 -14.18 -3.04
N LYS A 157 0.01 -13.15 -3.88
CA LYS A 157 0.86 -13.04 -5.07
C LYS A 157 1.31 -11.60 -5.26
N LYS A 158 2.52 -11.42 -5.77
CA LYS A 158 3.07 -10.16 -6.25
C LYS A 158 3.25 -10.27 -7.76
N ASP A 159 2.79 -9.28 -8.50
CA ASP A 159 2.90 -9.23 -9.96
C ASP A 159 3.06 -7.79 -10.45
N THR A 160 3.34 -7.61 -11.73
CA THR A 160 3.54 -6.30 -12.34
C THR A 160 2.62 -6.09 -13.53
N LEU A 161 2.13 -4.87 -13.66
CA LEU A 161 1.37 -4.41 -14.83
C LEU A 161 2.15 -3.31 -15.53
N ARG A 162 2.58 -3.55 -16.76
CA ARG A 162 3.20 -2.54 -17.60
C ARG A 162 2.17 -1.87 -18.49
N ILE A 163 2.13 -0.54 -18.45
CA ILE A 163 1.27 0.30 -19.27
C ILE A 163 2.19 1.11 -20.19
N LYS A 164 2.02 0.91 -21.48
CA LYS A 164 2.79 1.60 -22.52
C LYS A 164 1.85 2.13 -23.57
N ASP A 165 1.89 3.46 -23.79
CA ASP A 165 1.02 4.12 -24.75
C ASP A 165 1.66 5.44 -25.23
N ASP A 166 1.15 6.00 -26.32
CA ASP A 166 1.73 7.15 -27.00
C ASP A 166 0.79 8.36 -26.90
N ILE A 167 1.35 9.53 -26.55
CA ILE A 167 0.66 10.82 -26.60
C ILE A 167 1.17 11.59 -27.81
N THR A 168 0.31 11.85 -28.79
CA THR A 168 0.65 12.68 -29.95
C THR A 168 0.37 14.15 -29.66
N LEU A 169 1.38 14.99 -29.83
CA LEU A 169 1.22 16.43 -29.68
C LEU A 169 0.28 17.02 -30.75
N ALA A 170 -0.62 17.91 -30.32
CA ALA A 170 -1.51 18.62 -31.24
C ALA A 170 -0.70 19.46 -32.23
N SER A 171 -1.20 19.61 -33.46
CA SER A 171 -0.52 20.29 -34.58
C SER A 171 -0.12 21.73 -34.30
N ASN A 172 -0.81 22.43 -33.37
CA ASN A 172 -0.53 23.80 -32.96
C ASN A 172 0.58 23.92 -31.90
N ARG A 173 1.20 22.81 -31.49
CA ARG A 173 2.32 22.79 -30.53
C ARG A 173 3.65 22.58 -31.28
N PRO A 174 4.74 23.21 -30.84
CA PRO A 174 6.06 22.96 -31.42
C PRO A 174 6.51 21.51 -31.20
N ASN A 175 7.40 21.04 -32.08
CA ASN A 175 8.09 19.76 -31.91
C ASN A 175 8.94 19.77 -30.66
N VAL A 176 9.16 18.61 -30.07
CA VAL A 176 9.97 18.47 -28.84
C VAL A 176 11.46 18.46 -29.23
N GLU A 177 12.21 19.42 -28.70
CA GLU A 177 13.66 19.42 -28.79
C GLU A 177 14.28 18.78 -27.56
N ASN A 178 13.89 19.23 -26.36
CA ASN A 178 14.37 18.66 -25.11
C ASN A 178 13.21 18.42 -24.16
N LEU A 179 13.11 17.20 -23.66
CA LEU A 179 12.24 16.84 -22.54
C LEU A 179 12.91 17.33 -21.24
N LEU A 180 12.26 18.27 -20.57
CA LEU A 180 12.78 18.89 -19.35
C LEU A 180 12.33 18.19 -18.09
N TRP A 181 11.03 17.87 -18.03
CA TRP A 181 10.41 17.29 -16.85
C TRP A 181 9.15 16.54 -17.20
N TYR A 182 8.88 15.43 -16.49
CA TYR A 182 7.61 14.74 -16.56
C TYR A 182 7.26 14.11 -15.22
N THR A 183 5.97 13.90 -15.02
CA THR A 183 5.42 13.07 -13.94
C THR A 183 4.36 12.15 -14.52
N ILE A 184 4.30 10.93 -14.01
CA ILE A 184 3.29 9.93 -14.36
C ILE A 184 2.73 9.43 -13.04
N GLU A 185 1.44 9.67 -12.79
CA GLU A 185 0.80 9.29 -11.54
C GLU A 185 -0.43 8.42 -11.84
N PRO A 186 -0.49 7.19 -11.30
CA PRO A 186 -1.71 6.40 -11.37
C PRO A 186 -2.79 7.01 -10.48
N ARG A 187 -4.00 7.15 -11.03
CA ARG A 187 -5.17 7.71 -10.35
C ARG A 187 -6.42 6.90 -10.64
N ASN A 188 -7.44 7.04 -9.80
CA ASN A 188 -8.76 6.43 -9.99
C ASN A 188 -8.69 4.92 -10.25
N LEU A 189 -7.84 4.21 -9.51
CA LEU A 189 -7.67 2.77 -9.65
C LEU A 189 -8.93 2.03 -9.21
N ASP A 190 -9.51 1.22 -10.10
CA ASP A 190 -10.59 0.28 -9.84
C ASP A 190 -10.10 -1.13 -10.16
N ILE A 191 -9.86 -1.94 -9.13
CA ILE A 191 -9.30 -3.27 -9.25
C ILE A 191 -10.33 -4.28 -8.79
N ARG A 192 -10.74 -5.15 -9.71
CA ARG A 192 -11.77 -6.16 -9.47
C ARG A 192 -11.26 -7.56 -9.70
N PRO A 193 -11.49 -8.47 -8.74
CA PRO A 193 -11.25 -9.88 -8.95
C PRO A 193 -12.27 -10.43 -9.97
N GLU A 194 -11.77 -11.23 -10.91
CA GLU A 194 -12.54 -12.03 -11.86
C GLU A 194 -11.99 -13.47 -11.84
N GLU A 195 -12.65 -14.40 -12.52
CA GLU A 195 -12.19 -15.78 -12.54
C GLU A 195 -10.78 -15.90 -13.13
N ASN A 196 -9.81 -16.34 -12.30
CA ASN A 196 -8.38 -16.51 -12.61
C ASN A 196 -7.65 -15.24 -13.09
N LYS A 197 -8.19 -14.06 -12.89
CA LYS A 197 -7.55 -12.79 -13.26
C LYS A 197 -8.01 -11.63 -12.40
N LEU A 198 -7.27 -10.54 -12.47
CA LEU A 198 -7.66 -9.23 -11.97
C LEU A 198 -7.89 -8.29 -13.14
N ARG A 199 -9.01 -7.61 -13.13
CA ARG A 199 -9.22 -6.45 -14.00
C ARG A 199 -8.76 -5.20 -13.30
N VAL A 200 -7.80 -4.50 -13.91
CA VAL A 200 -7.20 -3.27 -13.39
C VAL A 200 -7.55 -2.13 -14.32
N LYS A 201 -8.40 -1.23 -13.87
CA LYS A 201 -8.78 0.00 -14.57
C LYS A 201 -8.25 1.20 -13.83
N GLY A 202 -7.90 2.23 -14.55
CA GLY A 202 -7.45 3.47 -13.96
C GLY A 202 -7.05 4.49 -15.01
N GLU A 203 -6.36 5.51 -14.55
CA GLU A 203 -5.85 6.60 -15.37
C GLU A 203 -4.40 6.86 -14.98
N LEU A 204 -3.55 7.15 -15.96
CA LEU A 204 -2.26 7.77 -15.75
C LEU A 204 -2.41 9.27 -15.97
N ALA A 205 -2.25 10.07 -14.91
CA ALA A 205 -2.13 11.51 -15.01
C ALA A 205 -0.69 11.84 -15.41
N VAL A 206 -0.52 12.34 -16.62
CA VAL A 206 0.78 12.62 -17.23
C VAL A 206 0.94 14.14 -17.35
N PHE A 207 2.02 14.65 -16.76
CA PHE A 207 2.47 16.03 -17.01
C PHE A 207 3.81 15.99 -17.73
N VAL A 208 3.98 16.90 -18.68
CA VAL A 208 5.22 17.05 -19.46
C VAL A 208 5.56 18.51 -19.60
N LEU A 209 6.84 18.83 -19.38
CA LEU A 209 7.45 20.13 -19.66
C LEU A 209 8.59 19.90 -20.64
N TYR A 210 8.62 20.65 -21.75
CA TYR A 210 9.62 20.50 -22.80
C TYR A 210 9.98 21.83 -23.48
N THR A 211 11.08 21.88 -24.19
CA THR A 211 11.44 22.99 -25.10
C THR A 211 11.08 22.59 -26.53
N GLY A 212 10.58 23.58 -27.29
CA GLY A 212 10.34 23.43 -28.72
C GLY A 212 11.60 23.60 -29.54
N SER A 213 11.53 23.19 -30.81
CA SER A 213 12.65 23.22 -31.77
C SER A 213 13.08 24.63 -32.23
N GLU A 214 12.30 25.66 -31.93
CA GLU A 214 12.65 27.05 -32.25
C GLU A 214 13.25 27.73 -31.02
N GLU A 215 14.44 28.31 -31.13
CA GLU A 215 15.18 28.90 -30.00
C GLU A 215 14.44 29.99 -29.23
N GLU A 216 13.50 30.69 -29.88
CA GLU A 216 12.72 31.77 -29.28
C GLU A 216 11.42 31.29 -28.60
N ASN A 217 11.07 30.00 -28.73
CA ASN A 217 9.85 29.49 -28.12
C ASN A 217 10.02 29.30 -26.60
N PRO A 218 9.07 29.84 -25.81
CA PRO A 218 9.07 29.58 -24.38
C PRO A 218 8.83 28.08 -24.11
N PRO A 219 9.30 27.56 -22.98
CA PRO A 219 9.01 26.17 -22.59
C PRO A 219 7.51 25.88 -22.62
N GLN A 220 7.18 24.73 -23.15
CA GLN A 220 5.81 24.25 -23.32
C GLN A 220 5.50 23.19 -22.27
N TRP A 221 4.26 23.13 -21.85
CA TRP A 221 3.79 22.02 -20.97
C TRP A 221 2.42 21.54 -21.41
N LEU A 222 2.14 20.31 -21.02
CA LEU A 222 0.82 19.71 -21.20
C LEU A 222 0.50 18.78 -20.03
N GLU A 223 -0.77 18.69 -19.74
CA GLU A 223 -1.33 17.65 -18.87
C GLU A 223 -2.22 16.75 -19.74
N TYR A 224 -2.09 15.45 -19.53
CA TYR A 224 -2.86 14.46 -20.27
C TYR A 224 -3.33 13.36 -19.34
N ILE A 225 -4.58 12.97 -19.45
CA ILE A 225 -5.14 11.83 -18.73
C ILE A 225 -5.23 10.65 -19.69
N MET A 226 -4.47 9.62 -19.41
CA MET A 226 -4.40 8.40 -20.20
C MET A 226 -5.17 7.30 -19.47
N PRO A 227 -6.38 6.94 -19.92
CA PRO A 227 -7.14 5.84 -19.33
C PRO A 227 -6.55 4.50 -19.72
N PHE A 228 -6.54 3.54 -18.81
CA PHE A 228 -6.14 2.16 -19.09
C PHE A 228 -7.12 1.14 -18.52
N ASN A 229 -7.17 -0.04 -19.14
CA ASN A 229 -7.99 -1.17 -18.73
C ASN A 229 -7.27 -2.45 -19.12
N ASN A 230 -6.59 -3.06 -18.16
CA ASN A 230 -5.72 -4.20 -18.35
C ASN A 230 -6.17 -5.38 -17.48
N GLU A 231 -5.69 -6.56 -17.83
CA GLU A 231 -5.91 -7.78 -17.08
C GLU A 231 -4.56 -8.31 -16.58
N VAL A 232 -4.53 -8.76 -15.33
CA VAL A 232 -3.37 -9.41 -14.71
C VAL A 232 -3.77 -10.81 -14.32
N GLU A 233 -3.01 -11.82 -14.75
CA GLU A 233 -3.27 -13.21 -14.42
C GLU A 233 -3.18 -13.45 -12.90
N CYS A 234 -4.20 -14.06 -12.33
CA CYS A 234 -4.29 -14.34 -10.90
C CYS A 234 -4.97 -15.68 -10.67
N THR A 235 -4.22 -16.76 -10.81
CA THR A 235 -4.71 -18.14 -10.64
C THR A 235 -5.34 -18.32 -9.26
N GLY A 236 -6.55 -18.86 -9.21
CA GLY A 236 -7.33 -19.04 -7.98
C GLY A 236 -8.11 -17.80 -7.54
N CYS A 237 -8.06 -16.71 -8.31
CA CYS A 237 -8.90 -15.54 -8.08
C CYS A 237 -10.35 -15.85 -8.49
N LEU A 238 -11.32 -15.40 -7.71
CA LEU A 238 -12.75 -15.51 -7.96
C LEU A 238 -13.42 -14.17 -7.63
N GLU A 239 -14.54 -13.86 -8.27
CA GLU A 239 -15.29 -12.60 -8.08
C GLU A 239 -15.77 -12.36 -6.64
N GLU A 240 -16.02 -13.44 -5.90
CA GLU A 240 -16.50 -13.41 -4.52
C GLU A 240 -15.39 -13.10 -3.48
N LEU A 241 -14.12 -13.11 -3.89
CA LEU A 241 -13.01 -12.87 -2.99
C LEU A 241 -12.94 -11.40 -2.57
N ILE A 242 -12.50 -11.19 -1.35
CA ILE A 242 -12.30 -9.87 -0.76
C ILE A 242 -10.87 -9.44 -1.08
N PRO A 243 -10.67 -8.46 -1.99
CA PRO A 243 -9.33 -8.03 -2.36
C PRO A 243 -8.75 -7.04 -1.34
N HIS A 244 -7.48 -7.24 -1.02
CA HIS A 244 -6.59 -6.23 -0.48
C HIS A 244 -5.38 -6.16 -1.40
N ILE A 245 -5.30 -5.08 -2.18
CA ILE A 245 -4.30 -4.92 -3.23
C ILE A 245 -3.60 -3.59 -3.04
N GLU A 246 -2.32 -3.67 -2.77
CA GLU A 246 -1.43 -2.51 -2.72
C GLU A 246 -0.83 -2.30 -4.10
N VAL A 247 -0.93 -1.08 -4.61
CA VAL A 247 -0.37 -0.71 -5.93
C VAL A 247 0.71 0.32 -5.74
N SER A 248 1.86 0.07 -6.34
CA SER A 248 3.01 0.99 -6.33
C SER A 248 3.52 1.21 -7.74
N LEU A 249 3.79 2.47 -8.10
CA LEU A 249 4.50 2.80 -9.33
C LEU A 249 5.99 2.55 -9.09
N ILE A 250 6.54 1.52 -9.73
CA ILE A 250 7.95 1.11 -9.56
C ILE A 250 8.85 1.57 -10.70
N HIS A 251 8.26 1.98 -11.82
CA HIS A 251 8.97 2.54 -12.96
C HIS A 251 8.10 3.55 -13.68
N GLN A 252 8.70 4.67 -14.05
CA GLN A 252 8.14 5.62 -14.99
C GLN A 252 9.19 6.04 -16.00
N GLY A 253 8.79 6.11 -17.26
CA GLY A 253 9.64 6.50 -18.36
C GLY A 253 8.87 7.29 -19.40
N MET A 254 9.56 8.23 -20.05
CA MET A 254 9.04 8.96 -21.19
C MET A 254 10.10 9.10 -22.25
N GLU A 255 9.77 8.73 -23.47
CA GLU A 255 10.65 8.80 -24.63
C GLU A 255 9.99 9.63 -25.73
N VAL A 256 10.76 10.54 -26.32
CA VAL A 256 10.31 11.33 -27.48
C VAL A 256 10.58 10.52 -28.75
N LYS A 257 9.59 10.42 -29.62
CA LYS A 257 9.68 9.68 -30.89
C LYS A 257 9.20 10.53 -32.05
N PRO A 258 9.78 10.28 -33.25
CA PRO A 258 9.25 10.90 -34.47
C PRO A 258 7.88 10.34 -34.81
N ASP A 259 7.04 11.21 -35.34
CA ASP A 259 5.79 10.85 -36.00
C ASP A 259 6.02 10.29 -37.44
N PRO A 260 4.98 9.91 -38.21
CA PRO A 260 5.14 9.43 -39.57
C PRO A 260 5.82 10.41 -40.54
N ASP A 261 5.79 11.70 -40.26
CA ASP A 261 6.42 12.76 -41.03
C ASP A 261 7.88 13.00 -40.62
N GLY A 262 8.36 12.29 -39.57
CA GLY A 262 9.71 12.38 -39.04
C GLY A 262 9.91 13.52 -38.03
N GLU A 263 8.83 14.11 -37.53
CA GLU A 263 8.86 15.19 -36.53
C GLU A 263 8.76 14.62 -35.11
N GLU A 264 9.56 15.13 -34.17
CA GLU A 264 9.60 14.71 -32.75
C GLU A 264 8.32 15.19 -32.01
N ARG A 265 7.22 14.47 -32.19
CA ARG A 265 5.87 14.83 -31.73
C ARG A 265 5.15 13.75 -30.95
N ILE A 266 5.73 12.57 -30.83
CA ILE A 266 5.15 11.47 -30.07
C ILE A 266 5.88 11.34 -28.72
N LEU A 267 5.11 11.40 -27.62
CA LEU A 267 5.60 11.15 -26.28
C LEU A 267 5.16 9.75 -25.86
N GLN A 268 6.08 8.79 -25.89
CA GLN A 268 5.81 7.44 -25.43
C GLN A 268 5.92 7.36 -23.92
N VAL A 269 4.80 7.05 -23.27
CA VAL A 269 4.69 6.81 -21.83
C VAL A 269 4.95 5.33 -21.54
N ASP A 270 5.76 5.05 -20.53
CA ASP A 270 6.05 3.70 -20.06
C ASP A 270 5.99 3.69 -18.52
N ALA A 271 4.96 3.05 -17.97
CA ALA A 271 4.74 2.94 -16.55
C ALA A 271 4.63 1.47 -16.12
N VAL A 272 5.25 1.11 -15.01
CA VAL A 272 5.11 -0.23 -14.42
C VAL A 272 4.53 -0.10 -13.02
N LEU A 273 3.35 -0.67 -12.85
CA LEU A 273 2.68 -0.80 -11.57
C LEU A 273 2.98 -2.16 -10.97
N GLU A 274 3.45 -2.20 -9.75
CA GLU A 274 3.56 -3.41 -8.94
C GLU A 274 2.28 -3.60 -8.15
N LEU A 275 1.71 -4.80 -8.18
CA LEU A 275 0.52 -5.20 -7.45
C LEU A 275 0.89 -6.26 -6.41
N ASN A 276 0.75 -5.92 -5.13
CA ASN A 276 0.85 -6.87 -4.04
C ASN A 276 -0.58 -7.31 -3.67
N MET A 277 -0.92 -8.55 -4.03
CA MET A 277 -2.29 -9.06 -4.02
C MET A 277 -2.50 -10.02 -2.87
N ARG A 278 -3.46 -9.72 -2.01
CA ARG A 278 -3.98 -10.63 -0.98
C ARG A 278 -5.48 -10.74 -1.20
N MET A 279 -5.96 -11.97 -1.45
CA MET A 279 -7.39 -12.23 -1.63
C MET A 279 -7.88 -13.12 -0.52
N TYR A 280 -8.94 -12.69 0.12
CA TYR A 280 -9.52 -13.37 1.27
C TYR A 280 -10.90 -13.90 0.95
N LYS A 281 -11.29 -14.98 1.64
CA LYS A 281 -12.65 -15.52 1.66
C LYS A 281 -13.05 -15.80 3.09
N GLU A 282 -14.23 -15.34 3.48
CA GLU A 282 -14.83 -15.72 4.74
C GLU A 282 -15.67 -16.97 4.53
N GLU A 283 -15.40 -18.01 5.31
CA GLU A 283 -16.11 -19.27 5.26
C GLU A 283 -16.52 -19.73 6.66
N GLU A 284 -17.69 -20.35 6.76
CA GLU A 284 -18.14 -20.94 8.00
C GLU A 284 -17.48 -22.30 8.20
N HIS A 285 -16.84 -22.49 9.35
CA HIS A 285 -16.20 -23.73 9.74
C HIS A 285 -16.83 -24.29 11.00
N GLU A 286 -17.04 -25.61 11.01
CA GLU A 286 -17.43 -26.32 12.23
C GLU A 286 -16.17 -26.57 13.07
N LEU A 287 -16.19 -26.05 14.30
CA LEU A 287 -15.16 -26.27 15.30
C LEU A 287 -15.63 -27.28 16.33
N LEU A 288 -14.82 -28.29 16.61
CA LEU A 288 -15.07 -29.27 17.66
C LEU A 288 -14.71 -28.67 19.03
N LEU A 289 -15.72 -28.45 19.88
CA LEU A 289 -15.55 -27.84 21.20
C LEU A 289 -15.35 -28.87 22.31
N ASP A 290 -16.06 -30.00 22.21
CA ASP A 290 -16.06 -31.04 23.24
C ASP A 290 -16.42 -32.39 22.65
N ALA A 291 -15.97 -33.46 23.31
CA ALA A 291 -16.30 -34.82 22.93
C ALA A 291 -16.40 -35.71 24.20
N TYR A 292 -17.29 -36.66 24.19
CA TYR A 292 -17.38 -37.73 25.21
C TYR A 292 -17.99 -38.96 24.59
N SER A 293 -17.77 -40.13 25.28
CA SER A 293 -18.39 -41.39 24.90
C SER A 293 -19.07 -42.06 26.09
N PRO A 294 -20.23 -42.72 25.91
CA PRO A 294 -20.84 -43.54 26.94
C PRO A 294 -20.08 -44.80 27.25
N VAL A 295 -19.19 -45.25 26.34
CA VAL A 295 -18.50 -46.57 26.40
C VAL A 295 -16.98 -46.49 26.59
N LYS A 296 -16.42 -45.28 26.42
CA LYS A 296 -14.98 -44.99 26.49
C LYS A 296 -14.74 -43.72 27.28
N GLU A 297 -13.59 -43.59 27.92
CA GLU A 297 -13.10 -42.31 28.45
C GLU A 297 -12.40 -41.54 27.32
N CYS A 298 -12.83 -40.32 27.05
CA CYS A 298 -12.20 -39.46 26.07
C CYS A 298 -11.33 -38.42 26.79
N VAL A 299 -10.00 -38.53 26.63
CA VAL A 299 -9.04 -37.55 27.13
C VAL A 299 -8.78 -36.53 25.99
N LEU A 300 -9.22 -35.31 26.19
CA LEU A 300 -9.13 -34.24 25.18
C LEU A 300 -7.82 -33.47 25.40
N HIS A 301 -6.93 -33.54 24.45
CA HIS A 301 -5.75 -32.66 24.38
C HIS A 301 -6.16 -31.39 23.66
N ARG A 302 -5.99 -30.25 24.32
CA ARG A 302 -6.41 -28.94 23.81
C ARG A 302 -5.22 -28.04 23.62
N LYS A 303 -5.27 -27.20 22.58
CA LYS A 303 -4.34 -26.12 22.34
C LYS A 303 -5.08 -24.81 22.09
N ASN A 304 -4.41 -23.71 22.34
CA ASN A 304 -4.93 -22.40 22.01
C ASN A 304 -4.47 -22.01 20.60
N GLU A 305 -5.40 -21.55 19.77
CA GLU A 305 -5.14 -21.06 18.44
C GLU A 305 -5.73 -19.67 18.25
N MET A 306 -4.94 -18.79 17.60
CA MET A 306 -5.45 -17.49 17.16
C MET A 306 -6.26 -17.67 15.90
N LEU A 307 -7.49 -17.23 15.93
CA LEU A 307 -8.42 -17.24 14.81
C LEU A 307 -8.76 -15.81 14.40
N GLU A 308 -9.18 -15.63 13.16
CA GLU A 308 -9.60 -14.31 12.67
C GLU A 308 -10.82 -14.39 11.75
N SER A 309 -11.66 -13.37 11.81
CA SER A 309 -12.80 -13.17 10.91
C SER A 309 -12.84 -11.74 10.40
N LEU A 310 -13.54 -11.52 9.30
CA LEU A 310 -13.78 -10.16 8.81
C LEU A 310 -14.75 -9.44 9.76
N LEU A 311 -14.36 -8.28 10.25
CA LEU A 311 -15.25 -7.41 10.99
C LEU A 311 -15.94 -6.42 10.06
N VAL A 312 -15.13 -5.69 9.27
CA VAL A 312 -15.66 -4.67 8.38
C VAL A 312 -14.70 -4.41 7.20
N ARG A 313 -15.29 -4.13 6.06
CA ARG A 313 -14.63 -3.50 4.92
C ARG A 313 -15.31 -2.18 4.66
N ASN A 314 -14.58 -1.07 4.71
CA ASN A 314 -15.14 0.25 4.49
C ASN A 314 -14.22 1.11 3.65
N PHE A 315 -14.85 1.96 2.84
CA PHE A 315 -14.19 2.97 2.04
C PHE A 315 -14.78 4.34 2.37
N SER A 316 -13.92 5.31 2.64
CA SER A 316 -14.32 6.66 2.98
C SER A 316 -13.50 7.69 2.23
N LYS A 317 -14.07 8.85 1.95
CA LYS A 317 -13.41 9.97 1.26
C LYS A 317 -13.26 11.17 2.17
N CYS A 318 -12.03 11.61 2.36
CA CYS A 318 -11.70 12.87 3.01
C CYS A 318 -11.53 13.96 1.97
N ARG A 319 -12.35 14.99 2.01
CA ARG A 319 -12.25 16.16 1.11
C ARG A 319 -11.61 17.32 1.84
N LEU A 320 -10.58 17.87 1.22
CA LEU A 320 -9.80 18.96 1.75
C LEU A 320 -9.94 20.17 0.82
N THR A 321 -10.02 21.33 1.40
CA THR A 321 -9.94 22.60 0.66
C THR A 321 -9.15 23.56 1.52
N ASP A 322 -8.11 24.16 0.94
CA ASP A 322 -7.27 25.14 1.63
C ASP A 322 -6.79 26.21 0.66
N ARG A 323 -6.28 27.32 1.20
CA ARG A 323 -5.66 28.40 0.45
C ARG A 323 -4.21 28.55 0.90
N ILE A 324 -3.32 28.49 -0.07
CA ILE A 324 -1.89 28.57 0.14
C ILE A 324 -1.41 29.95 -0.30
N GLU A 325 -0.82 30.68 0.63
CA GLU A 325 -0.19 31.98 0.35
C GLU A 325 1.16 31.78 -0.35
N VAL A 326 1.36 32.49 -1.45
CA VAL A 326 2.63 32.57 -2.14
C VAL A 326 3.49 33.64 -1.45
N LYS A 327 4.69 33.24 -1.01
CA LYS A 327 5.60 34.16 -0.31
C LYS A 327 5.97 35.35 -1.21
N GLU A 328 6.02 36.55 -0.65
CA GLU A 328 6.32 37.79 -1.39
C GLU A 328 7.64 37.71 -2.18
N ASN A 329 8.65 36.98 -1.68
CA ASN A 329 9.94 36.81 -2.37
C ASN A 329 9.88 35.84 -3.55
N GLN A 330 8.77 35.14 -3.77
CA GLN A 330 8.55 34.24 -4.89
C GLN A 330 7.76 34.87 -6.05
N GLY A 331 7.38 36.14 -5.93
CA GLY A 331 6.66 36.90 -6.96
C GLY A 331 5.17 36.52 -7.05
N LYS A 332 4.42 37.29 -7.87
CA LYS A 332 3.00 37.00 -8.11
C LYS A 332 2.82 35.92 -9.15
N VAL A 333 1.98 34.94 -8.86
CA VAL A 333 1.61 33.87 -9.79
C VAL A 333 0.85 34.46 -10.98
N LEU A 334 1.36 34.21 -12.16
CA LEU A 334 0.67 34.51 -13.42
C LEU A 334 -0.09 33.30 -13.94
N GLN A 335 0.52 32.11 -13.84
CA GLN A 335 -0.05 30.88 -14.34
C GLN A 335 0.44 29.68 -13.55
N LEU A 336 -0.47 28.78 -13.23
CA LEU A 336 -0.13 27.45 -12.70
C LEU A 336 0.20 26.54 -13.88
N CYS A 337 1.33 25.83 -13.78
CA CYS A 337 1.76 24.88 -14.81
C CYS A 337 1.37 23.46 -14.42
N HIS A 338 1.62 23.08 -13.17
CA HIS A 338 1.37 21.73 -12.67
C HIS A 338 1.25 21.69 -11.17
N SER A 339 0.50 20.72 -10.67
CA SER A 339 0.46 20.36 -9.25
C SER A 339 0.41 18.86 -9.08
N SER A 340 1.34 18.37 -8.28
CA SER A 340 1.41 16.96 -7.86
C SER A 340 1.19 16.86 -6.36
N GLY A 341 0.72 15.69 -5.90
CA GLY A 341 0.46 15.47 -4.49
C GLY A 341 0.70 14.02 -4.08
N LYS A 342 1.15 13.83 -2.84
CA LYS A 342 1.32 12.52 -2.22
C LYS A 342 0.66 12.50 -0.86
N VAL A 343 -0.17 11.49 -0.61
CA VAL A 343 -0.77 11.27 0.71
C VAL A 343 0.24 10.57 1.61
N LYS A 344 0.39 11.07 2.82
CA LYS A 344 1.16 10.46 3.89
C LYS A 344 0.27 10.33 5.13
N VAL A 345 0.11 9.11 5.62
CA VAL A 345 -0.58 8.83 6.88
C VAL A 345 0.46 8.76 7.99
N ASP A 346 0.41 9.72 8.91
CA ASP A 346 1.40 9.80 9.99
C ASP A 346 0.99 8.94 11.18
N LYS A 347 -0.32 8.87 11.46
CA LYS A 347 -0.84 8.17 12.62
C LYS A 347 -2.23 7.61 12.39
N THR A 348 -2.44 6.41 12.92
CA THR A 348 -3.77 5.80 13.00
C THR A 348 -4.09 5.40 14.43
N ARG A 349 -5.37 5.46 14.81
CA ARG A 349 -5.84 5.03 16.13
C ARG A 349 -7.24 4.43 16.05
N ILE A 350 -7.44 3.37 16.80
CA ILE A 350 -8.76 2.77 16.99
C ILE A 350 -9.55 3.61 18.00
N THR A 351 -10.81 3.87 17.68
CA THR A 351 -11.80 4.54 18.54
C THR A 351 -13.10 3.72 18.56
N ASP A 352 -14.01 4.01 19.47
CA ASP A 352 -15.31 3.33 19.55
C ASP A 352 -16.16 3.41 18.27
N LYS A 353 -15.86 4.38 17.38
CA LYS A 353 -16.62 4.62 16.15
C LYS A 353 -15.91 4.09 14.89
N GLY A 354 -14.63 3.72 15.00
CA GLY A 354 -13.84 3.33 13.85
C GLY A 354 -12.37 3.70 14.00
N ILE A 355 -11.71 3.83 12.85
CA ILE A 355 -10.28 4.16 12.76
C ILE A 355 -10.14 5.62 12.38
N VAL A 356 -9.47 6.39 13.22
CA VAL A 356 -9.07 7.77 12.90
C VAL A 356 -7.70 7.73 12.25
N ALA A 357 -7.61 8.25 11.04
CA ALA A 357 -6.36 8.46 10.30
C ALA A 357 -6.01 9.96 10.34
N GLU A 358 -4.78 10.25 10.72
CA GLU A 358 -4.19 11.59 10.75
C GLU A 358 -3.00 11.59 9.79
N GLY A 359 -2.88 12.62 8.96
CA GLY A 359 -1.82 12.69 7.98
C GLY A 359 -1.80 14.00 7.22
N ILE A 360 -1.03 14.02 6.15
CA ILE A 360 -0.88 15.18 5.27
C ILE A 360 -1.02 14.78 3.80
N VAL A 361 -1.47 15.72 2.98
CA VAL A 361 -1.23 15.70 1.53
C VAL A 361 -0.07 16.64 1.25
N ALA A 362 1.09 16.07 0.94
CA ALA A 362 2.27 16.83 0.53
C ALA A 362 2.10 17.25 -0.93
N LEU A 363 2.19 18.53 -1.21
CA LEU A 363 1.96 19.13 -2.51
C LEU A 363 3.21 19.78 -3.06
N LYS A 364 3.39 19.68 -4.36
CA LYS A 364 4.38 20.43 -5.11
C LYS A 364 3.69 21.14 -6.27
N ILE A 365 3.82 22.46 -6.33
CA ILE A 365 3.14 23.32 -7.32
C ILE A 365 4.20 24.04 -8.14
N LEU A 366 4.17 23.84 -9.46
CA LEU A 366 4.98 24.53 -10.45
C LEU A 366 4.16 25.65 -11.08
N TYR A 367 4.70 26.86 -11.10
CA TYR A 367 4.02 28.04 -11.61
C TYR A 367 4.95 29.05 -12.26
N ILE A 368 4.37 29.99 -12.99
CA ILE A 368 5.07 31.08 -13.67
C ILE A 368 4.74 32.41 -12.98
N ILE A 369 5.75 33.26 -12.86
CA ILE A 369 5.65 34.64 -12.37
C ILE A 369 5.98 35.63 -13.49
N GLY A 370 5.71 36.92 -13.26
CA GLY A 370 6.00 38.04 -14.19
C GLY A 370 7.48 38.48 -14.20
N ASN A 371 8.40 37.52 -14.24
CA ASN A 371 9.82 37.79 -14.39
C ASN A 371 10.32 37.12 -15.67
N ASP A 372 10.61 37.90 -16.69
CA ASP A 372 10.98 37.40 -18.01
C ASP A 372 12.36 36.65 -17.99
N GLU A 373 13.24 36.98 -17.06
CA GLU A 373 14.55 36.33 -16.94
C GLU A 373 14.46 34.95 -16.24
N MET A 374 13.55 34.81 -15.26
CA MET A 374 13.44 33.61 -14.45
C MET A 374 11.95 33.31 -14.13
N PRO A 375 11.14 32.93 -15.10
CA PRO A 375 9.69 32.86 -14.92
C PRO A 375 9.23 31.66 -14.09
N PHE A 376 9.95 30.53 -14.06
CA PHE A 376 9.51 29.31 -13.42
C PHE A 376 9.89 29.25 -11.93
N TYR A 377 8.88 28.96 -11.11
CA TYR A 377 9.02 28.74 -9.68
C TYR A 377 8.26 27.48 -9.26
N SER A 378 8.70 26.87 -8.17
CA SER A 378 7.89 25.87 -7.47
C SER A 378 7.77 26.20 -6.00
N MET A 379 6.71 25.68 -5.40
CA MET A 379 6.50 25.73 -3.96
C MET A 379 6.06 24.36 -3.46
N ASP A 380 6.50 24.04 -2.25
CA ASP A 380 6.00 22.90 -1.49
C ASP A 380 4.97 23.37 -0.48
N ALA A 381 3.90 22.59 -0.32
CA ALA A 381 2.85 22.86 0.65
C ALA A 381 2.35 21.55 1.27
N MET A 382 1.71 21.65 2.43
CA MET A 382 1.20 20.51 3.16
C MET A 382 -0.23 20.80 3.60
N LEU A 383 -1.16 19.93 3.22
CA LEU A 383 -2.55 19.96 3.69
C LEU A 383 -2.75 18.88 4.75
N PRO A 384 -2.86 19.24 6.03
CA PRO A 384 -3.14 18.27 7.07
C PRO A 384 -4.59 17.77 6.98
N PHE A 385 -4.79 16.50 7.33
CA PHE A 385 -6.13 15.94 7.46
C PHE A 385 -6.25 15.04 8.69
N THR A 386 -7.46 15.01 9.20
CA THR A 386 -7.89 14.01 10.20
C THR A 386 -9.23 13.47 9.75
N HIS A 387 -9.33 12.18 9.57
CA HIS A 387 -10.55 11.54 9.06
C HIS A 387 -10.90 10.27 9.83
N LEU A 388 -12.19 10.11 10.12
CA LEU A 388 -12.74 8.90 10.74
C LEU A 388 -13.27 7.98 9.64
N VAL A 389 -12.69 6.80 9.53
CA VAL A 389 -13.27 5.69 8.77
C VAL A 389 -14.11 4.86 9.73
N GLU A 390 -15.43 4.88 9.52
CA GLU A 390 -16.37 4.20 10.41
C GLU A 390 -16.16 2.69 10.39
N ALA A 391 -16.11 2.07 11.57
CA ALA A 391 -16.07 0.63 11.76
C ALA A 391 -16.81 0.30 13.05
N LYS A 392 -18.00 -0.32 12.91
CA LYS A 392 -18.81 -0.71 14.05
C LYS A 392 -18.17 -1.88 14.79
N ASP A 393 -18.34 -1.90 16.11
CA ASP A 393 -17.88 -2.98 16.98
C ASP A 393 -16.36 -3.25 16.92
N ILE A 394 -15.58 -2.26 16.53
CA ILE A 394 -14.12 -2.34 16.53
C ILE A 394 -13.59 -2.23 17.97
N GLY A 395 -12.64 -3.11 18.31
CA GLY A 395 -12.01 -3.19 19.63
C GLY A 395 -10.48 -3.28 19.54
N GLN A 396 -9.85 -3.41 20.70
CA GLN A 396 -8.39 -3.58 20.79
C GLN A 396 -7.91 -4.96 20.30
N ASP A 397 -8.85 -5.90 20.15
CA ASP A 397 -8.68 -7.24 19.58
C ASP A 397 -8.72 -7.26 18.05
N CYS A 398 -8.82 -6.08 17.43
CA CYS A 398 -8.89 -5.95 15.98
C CYS A 398 -7.54 -5.54 15.39
N THR A 399 -7.23 -6.14 14.25
CA THR A 399 -6.16 -5.71 13.34
C THR A 399 -6.77 -5.13 12.07
N TYR A 400 -6.02 -4.27 11.37
CA TYR A 400 -6.55 -3.66 10.15
C TYR A 400 -5.46 -3.32 9.15
N PHE A 401 -5.83 -3.31 7.88
CA PHE A 401 -5.11 -2.66 6.80
C PHE A 401 -5.79 -1.34 6.48
N LEU A 402 -5.02 -0.28 6.35
CA LEU A 402 -5.48 1.03 5.91
C LEU A 402 -4.62 1.48 4.74
N GLN A 403 -5.27 1.73 3.61
CA GLN A 403 -4.65 2.29 2.41
C GLN A 403 -5.25 3.67 2.17
N ALA A 404 -4.39 4.65 1.89
CA ALA A 404 -4.77 6.03 1.63
C ALA A 404 -4.19 6.49 0.30
N ASP A 405 -5.06 6.87 -0.63
CA ASP A 405 -4.69 7.26 -1.98
C ASP A 405 -5.22 8.66 -2.32
N LEU A 406 -4.45 9.43 -3.09
CA LEU A 406 -4.90 10.71 -3.63
C LEU A 406 -5.75 10.46 -4.86
N GLU A 407 -7.07 10.62 -4.72
CA GLU A 407 -7.98 10.41 -5.84
C GLU A 407 -8.10 11.65 -6.74
N GLN A 408 -8.14 12.83 -6.13
CA GLN A 408 -8.31 14.09 -6.85
C GLN A 408 -7.40 15.16 -6.27
N LEU A 409 -6.80 15.94 -7.14
CA LEU A 409 -6.07 17.15 -6.81
C LEU A 409 -6.41 18.20 -7.85
N SER A 410 -6.80 19.38 -7.41
CA SER A 410 -7.09 20.53 -8.25
C SER A 410 -6.56 21.79 -7.60
N THR A 411 -5.84 22.57 -8.36
CA THR A 411 -5.31 23.87 -7.93
C THR A 411 -5.82 24.97 -8.86
N ALA A 412 -6.17 26.11 -8.28
CA ALA A 412 -6.62 27.27 -9.03
C ALA A 412 -6.04 28.55 -8.40
N MET A 413 -5.72 29.54 -9.23
CA MET A 413 -5.39 30.86 -8.71
C MET A 413 -6.66 31.49 -8.10
N ALA A 414 -6.57 31.86 -6.82
CA ALA A 414 -7.59 32.71 -6.19
C ALA A 414 -7.32 34.17 -6.55
N ASP A 415 -6.05 34.58 -6.39
CA ASP A 415 -5.48 35.83 -6.91
C ASP A 415 -3.98 35.62 -7.18
N GLY A 416 -3.24 36.66 -7.51
CA GLY A 416 -1.79 36.52 -7.78
C GLY A 416 -0.93 36.19 -6.56
N ALA A 417 -1.50 36.12 -5.34
CA ALA A 417 -0.82 35.84 -4.09
C ALA A 417 -1.33 34.57 -3.38
N GLU A 418 -2.48 34.03 -3.82
CA GLU A 418 -3.09 32.86 -3.20
C GLU A 418 -3.44 31.78 -4.24
N ILE A 419 -3.20 30.52 -3.88
CA ILE A 419 -3.58 29.33 -4.65
C ILE A 419 -4.62 28.55 -3.84
N GLU A 420 -5.84 28.41 -4.38
CA GLU A 420 -6.84 27.50 -3.83
C GLU A 420 -6.49 26.06 -4.21
N VAL A 421 -6.46 25.19 -3.24
CA VAL A 421 -6.20 23.75 -3.42
C VAL A 421 -7.40 22.95 -2.96
N LYS A 422 -7.85 22.02 -3.78
CA LYS A 422 -8.87 21.02 -3.45
C LYS A 422 -8.29 19.63 -3.67
N ALA A 423 -8.34 18.81 -2.63
CA ALA A 423 -7.89 17.42 -2.66
C ALA A 423 -8.96 16.47 -2.15
N ALA A 424 -9.00 15.26 -2.69
CA ALA A 424 -9.80 14.17 -2.16
C ALA A 424 -8.89 12.96 -1.89
N VAL A 425 -8.86 12.53 -0.62
CA VAL A 425 -8.12 11.35 -0.16
C VAL A 425 -9.12 10.23 0.02
N GLY A 426 -8.93 9.13 -0.72
CA GLY A 426 -9.63 7.87 -0.52
C GLY A 426 -8.95 7.06 0.58
N LEU A 427 -9.74 6.60 1.56
CA LEU A 427 -9.25 5.75 2.65
C LEU A 427 -10.00 4.42 2.59
N ASN A 428 -9.27 3.36 2.29
CA ASN A 428 -9.78 1.99 2.24
C ASN A 428 -9.32 1.22 3.47
N VAL A 429 -10.25 0.64 4.21
CA VAL A 429 -9.97 -0.10 5.44
C VAL A 429 -10.56 -1.50 5.37
N LEU A 430 -9.74 -2.46 5.76
CA LEU A 430 -10.13 -3.85 5.96
C LEU A 430 -9.78 -4.23 7.39
N VAL A 431 -10.79 -4.53 8.22
CA VAL A 431 -10.65 -4.80 9.65
C VAL A 431 -10.95 -6.26 9.94
N PHE A 432 -10.06 -6.90 10.67
CA PHE A 432 -10.19 -8.27 11.15
C PHE A 432 -10.32 -8.28 12.67
N ARG A 433 -11.26 -9.08 13.18
CA ARG A 433 -11.31 -9.42 14.60
C ARG A 433 -10.47 -10.66 14.82
N GLN A 434 -9.59 -10.60 15.81
CA GLN A 434 -8.76 -11.72 16.23
C GLN A 434 -9.17 -12.16 17.64
N TRP A 435 -9.22 -13.48 17.84
CA TRP A 435 -9.46 -14.04 19.17
C TRP A 435 -8.72 -15.36 19.35
N GLU A 436 -8.43 -15.68 20.59
CA GLU A 436 -7.86 -16.97 20.97
C GLU A 436 -9.00 -17.94 21.23
N GLU A 437 -8.99 -19.10 20.56
CA GLU A 437 -9.96 -20.17 20.78
C GLU A 437 -9.21 -21.43 21.22
N GLN A 438 -9.79 -22.13 22.21
CA GLN A 438 -9.26 -23.39 22.68
C GLN A 438 -9.84 -24.53 21.82
N ILE A 439 -9.01 -25.08 20.96
CA ILE A 439 -9.39 -26.16 20.04
C ILE A 439 -8.90 -27.52 20.56
N ILE A 440 -9.60 -28.60 20.19
CA ILE A 440 -9.18 -29.97 20.45
C ILE A 440 -8.09 -30.33 19.43
N GLU A 441 -6.90 -30.65 19.87
CA GLU A 441 -5.80 -31.09 19.02
C GLU A 441 -5.85 -32.59 18.71
N SER A 442 -6.16 -33.38 19.75
CA SER A 442 -6.33 -34.85 19.65
C SER A 442 -7.25 -35.36 20.74
N VAL A 443 -7.80 -36.54 20.49
CA VAL A 443 -8.63 -37.27 21.47
C VAL A 443 -7.94 -38.61 21.69
N GLU A 444 -7.59 -38.90 22.94
CA GLU A 444 -7.07 -40.18 23.36
C GLU A 444 -8.21 -40.98 23.99
N GLU A 445 -8.44 -42.19 23.47
CA GLU A 445 -9.47 -43.11 23.98
C GLU A 445 -8.85 -44.04 25.03
N GLN A 446 -9.50 -44.07 26.18
CA GLN A 446 -9.12 -44.98 27.28
C GLN A 446 -10.31 -45.85 27.68
N PRO A 447 -10.05 -47.08 28.22
CA PRO A 447 -11.14 -47.89 28.77
C PRO A 447 -11.84 -47.16 29.90
N LEU A 448 -13.17 -47.21 29.94
CA LEU A 448 -13.95 -46.66 31.05
C LEU A 448 -13.59 -47.33 32.38
N ASP A 449 -13.47 -46.54 33.44
CA ASP A 449 -13.31 -47.07 34.80
C ASP A 449 -14.60 -47.79 35.24
N ARG A 450 -14.62 -49.12 35.04
CA ARG A 450 -15.75 -49.97 35.39
C ARG A 450 -16.19 -49.82 36.85
N LYS A 451 -15.26 -49.63 37.79
CA LYS A 451 -15.57 -49.44 39.22
C LYS A 451 -16.32 -48.16 39.45
N LYS A 452 -16.03 -47.12 38.72
CA LYS A 452 -16.72 -45.82 38.81
C LYS A 452 -18.16 -45.95 38.29
N ILE A 453 -18.38 -46.68 37.18
CA ILE A 453 -19.70 -46.86 36.60
C ILE A 453 -20.56 -47.80 37.45
N GLU A 454 -20.00 -48.91 37.92
CA GLU A 454 -20.69 -49.87 38.81
C GLU A 454 -21.09 -49.21 40.14
N SER A 455 -20.41 -48.15 40.55
CA SER A 455 -20.76 -47.38 41.77
C SER A 455 -21.83 -46.33 41.53
N MET A 456 -22.24 -46.07 40.28
CA MET A 456 -23.33 -45.12 39.96
C MET A 456 -24.69 -45.76 40.24
N PRO A 457 -25.65 -45.00 40.80
CA PRO A 457 -26.98 -45.49 40.98
C PRO A 457 -27.67 -45.72 39.64
N GLY A 458 -28.47 -46.81 39.50
CA GLY A 458 -29.16 -47.14 38.25
C GLY A 458 -30.25 -46.12 37.83
N ILE A 459 -30.65 -45.24 38.72
CA ILE A 459 -31.54 -44.09 38.45
C ILE A 459 -30.98 -42.89 39.19
N THR A 460 -30.68 -41.82 38.43
CA THR A 460 -30.20 -40.56 39.01
C THR A 460 -31.18 -39.46 38.70
N VAL A 461 -31.67 -38.76 39.74
CA VAL A 461 -32.45 -37.54 39.58
C VAL A 461 -31.48 -36.32 39.71
N TYR A 462 -31.38 -35.54 38.66
CA TYR A 462 -30.53 -34.39 38.66
C TYR A 462 -31.37 -33.10 38.72
N ILE A 463 -31.10 -32.25 39.69
CA ILE A 463 -31.71 -30.92 39.79
C ILE A 463 -30.90 -29.95 38.99
N VAL A 464 -31.44 -29.49 37.85
CA VAL A 464 -30.79 -28.55 36.95
C VAL A 464 -30.53 -27.21 37.63
N LYS A 465 -29.30 -26.71 37.52
CA LYS A 465 -28.88 -25.42 38.04
C LYS A 465 -28.77 -24.40 36.92
N ASN A 466 -28.78 -23.14 37.27
CA ASN A 466 -28.54 -22.09 36.31
C ASN A 466 -27.14 -22.22 35.69
N GLY A 467 -27.04 -22.33 34.35
CA GLY A 467 -25.80 -22.57 33.61
C GLY A 467 -25.58 -24.01 33.17
N ASP A 468 -26.33 -24.99 33.66
CA ASP A 468 -26.24 -26.39 33.21
C ASP A 468 -26.79 -26.50 31.79
N THR A 469 -26.13 -27.31 30.96
CA THR A 469 -26.61 -27.71 29.63
C THR A 469 -26.92 -29.22 29.61
N LEU A 470 -27.83 -29.67 28.73
CA LEU A 470 -28.07 -31.10 28.53
C LEU A 470 -26.77 -31.83 28.17
N TRP A 471 -25.86 -31.18 27.42
CA TRP A 471 -24.57 -31.74 27.12
C TRP A 471 -23.71 -32.00 28.35
N ASP A 472 -23.62 -31.06 29.28
CA ASP A 472 -22.84 -31.19 30.51
C ASP A 472 -23.40 -32.29 31.43
N ILE A 473 -24.72 -32.42 31.46
CA ILE A 473 -25.39 -33.48 32.21
C ILE A 473 -25.11 -34.84 31.56
N ALA A 474 -25.32 -34.97 30.26
CA ALA A 474 -25.09 -36.18 29.48
C ALA A 474 -23.63 -36.68 29.64
N ARG A 475 -22.67 -35.81 29.47
CA ARG A 475 -21.26 -36.10 29.67
C ARG A 475 -20.94 -36.55 31.07
N LYS A 476 -21.51 -35.91 32.07
CA LYS A 476 -21.29 -36.24 33.50
C LYS A 476 -21.77 -37.65 33.88
N PHE A 477 -22.85 -38.10 33.24
CA PHE A 477 -23.45 -39.39 33.53
C PHE A 477 -23.22 -40.45 32.45
N TYR A 478 -22.30 -40.18 31.49
CA TYR A 478 -21.97 -41.09 30.38
C TYR A 478 -23.22 -41.59 29.61
N THR A 479 -24.17 -40.70 29.40
CA THR A 479 -25.43 -41.02 28.75
C THR A 479 -25.56 -40.24 27.43
N PRO A 480 -26.07 -40.83 26.35
CA PRO A 480 -26.36 -40.05 25.15
C PRO A 480 -27.28 -38.86 25.42
N VAL A 481 -27.06 -37.72 24.76
CA VAL A 481 -27.89 -36.51 24.98
C VAL A 481 -29.37 -36.76 24.70
N ASP A 482 -29.65 -37.62 23.70
CA ASP A 482 -31.01 -37.94 23.27
C ASP A 482 -31.77 -38.84 24.26
N GLU A 483 -31.10 -39.37 25.28
CA GLU A 483 -31.69 -40.22 26.32
C GLU A 483 -31.95 -39.47 27.63
N ILE A 484 -31.60 -38.18 27.71
CA ILE A 484 -31.88 -37.27 28.82
C ILE A 484 -33.11 -36.42 28.53
#